data_0df9affb7d7e26275d5428eaef27870d
#
_entry.id   0df9affb7d7e26275d5428eaef27870d
#
_cell.length_a   1.000
_cell.length_b   1.000
_cell.length_c   1.000
_cell.angle_alpha   90.00
_cell.angle_beta   90.00
_cell.angle_gamma   90.00
#
_symmetry.space_group_name_H-M   'P 1'
#
loop_
_entity.id
_entity.type
_entity.pdbx_description
1 polymer ?
#
loop_
_entity_poly.entity_id
_entity_poly.type
_entity_poly.pdbx_seq_one_letter_code
_entity_poly.pdbx_strand_id
1 'polypeptide(L)'
;MPTLMKEELSVFLPHAGAMRLLDIVESWDATTIRCRTQSHHDPANPLRQGTRLEAVTGLEYAAQAMGVHAGLLNRDRPTEGLIGYVGGLRDVACSVDRLDEYPGELTIDASRLFEGGDSFMYHFAISSEGRPVMTGRASIFLKYVQA
;
A
#
# COMPACT_ATOMS: atom_id res chain seq x y z
N MET A 1 0.94 -8.39 15.90
CA MET A 1 2.14 -7.63 15.60
C MET A 1 1.89 -6.15 15.79
N PRO A 2 2.92 -5.38 16.11
CA PRO A 2 2.74 -4.01 16.53
C PRO A 2 2.20 -3.10 15.43
N THR A 3 1.43 -2.13 15.86
CA THR A 3 0.94 -1.04 15.03
C THR A 3 2.09 -0.10 14.66
N LEU A 4 2.12 0.38 13.42
CA LEU A 4 3.10 1.36 12.97
C LEU A 4 2.37 2.64 12.55
N MET A 5 2.83 3.77 13.07
CA MET A 5 2.29 5.08 12.71
C MET A 5 3.02 5.65 11.50
N LYS A 6 2.45 6.69 10.90
CA LYS A 6 2.94 7.27 9.64
C LYS A 6 4.44 7.61 9.65
N GLU A 7 4.93 8.16 10.74
CA GLU A 7 6.34 8.53 10.85
C GLU A 7 7.27 7.33 10.78
N GLU A 8 6.84 6.19 11.32
CA GLU A 8 7.61 4.95 11.32
C GLU A 8 7.64 4.29 9.94
N LEU A 9 6.65 4.59 9.09
CA LEU A 9 6.55 4.03 7.75
C LEU A 9 7.61 4.59 6.80
N SER A 10 8.22 5.73 7.14
CA SER A 10 9.22 6.38 6.31
C SER A 10 10.42 5.49 5.99
N VAL A 11 10.72 4.53 6.87
CA VAL A 11 11.83 3.59 6.69
C VAL A 11 11.54 2.63 5.52
N PHE A 12 10.26 2.31 5.27
CA PHE A 12 9.85 1.30 4.30
C PHE A 12 9.30 1.89 3.00
N LEU A 13 9.10 3.20 2.94
CA LEU A 13 8.55 3.86 1.76
C LEU A 13 9.56 4.87 1.21
N PRO A 14 9.88 4.78 -0.09
CA PRO A 14 10.73 5.78 -0.74
C PRO A 14 10.02 7.12 -0.93
N HIS A 15 8.71 7.12 -0.74
CA HIS A 15 7.87 8.30 -0.90
C HIS A 15 8.12 9.31 0.23
N ALA A 16 7.88 10.58 -0.05
CA ALA A 16 8.05 11.65 0.92
C ALA A 16 6.80 12.54 0.96
N GLY A 17 6.54 13.13 2.14
CA GLY A 17 5.45 14.07 2.31
C GLY A 17 4.09 13.47 1.96
N ALA A 18 3.30 14.20 1.19
CA ALA A 18 1.93 13.81 0.82
C ALA A 18 1.87 12.55 -0.05
N MET A 19 2.98 12.12 -0.66
CA MET A 19 3.04 10.86 -1.40
C MET A 19 3.05 9.63 -0.50
N ARG A 20 3.21 9.79 0.80
CA ARG A 20 2.99 8.71 1.77
C ARG A 20 1.51 8.64 2.06
N LEU A 21 0.83 7.73 1.39
CA LEU A 21 -0.63 7.67 1.41
C LEU A 21 -1.19 6.96 2.65
N LEU A 22 -0.42 6.07 3.26
CA LEU A 22 -0.88 5.29 4.41
C LEU A 22 -0.69 6.09 5.70
N ASP A 23 -1.71 6.07 6.57
CA ASP A 23 -1.64 6.74 7.88
C ASP A 23 -1.17 5.80 8.98
N ILE A 24 -1.57 4.52 8.93
CA ILE A 24 -1.26 3.56 9.98
C ILE A 24 -1.18 2.15 9.40
N VAL A 25 -0.23 1.35 9.88
CA VAL A 25 -0.30 -0.11 9.78
C VAL A 25 -0.98 -0.58 11.04
N GLU A 26 -2.22 -1.05 10.91
CA GLU A 26 -3.01 -1.51 12.06
C GLU A 26 -2.44 -2.81 12.63
N SER A 27 -2.08 -3.74 11.76
CA SER A 27 -1.53 -5.04 12.14
C SER A 27 -0.79 -5.67 10.97
N TRP A 28 0.15 -6.54 11.29
CA TRP A 28 0.86 -7.33 10.29
C TRP A 28 1.43 -8.60 10.91
N ASP A 29 1.65 -9.60 10.08
CA ASP A 29 2.34 -10.83 10.46
C ASP A 29 3.13 -11.34 9.25
N ALA A 30 3.61 -12.58 9.30
CA ALA A 30 4.45 -13.14 8.24
C ALA A 30 3.75 -13.20 6.87
N THR A 31 2.42 -13.21 6.83
CA THR A 31 1.66 -13.40 5.60
C THR A 31 0.70 -12.26 5.27
N THR A 32 0.36 -11.41 6.24
CA THR A 32 -0.67 -10.39 6.02
C THR A 32 -0.24 -9.03 6.55
N ILE A 33 -0.86 -7.98 6.01
CA ILE A 33 -0.77 -6.63 6.53
C ILE A 33 -2.12 -5.95 6.35
N ARG A 34 -2.50 -5.15 7.34
CA ARG A 34 -3.68 -4.29 7.25
C ARG A 34 -3.28 -2.86 7.56
N CYS A 35 -3.61 -1.96 6.64
CA CYS A 35 -3.35 -0.54 6.76
C CYS A 35 -4.65 0.24 6.70
N ARG A 36 -4.65 1.43 7.31
CA ARG A 36 -5.78 2.36 7.23
C ARG A 36 -5.30 3.74 6.85
N THR A 37 -6.15 4.52 6.19
CA THR A 37 -5.80 5.87 5.79
C THR A 37 -7.04 6.72 5.55
N GLN A 38 -6.91 8.02 5.77
CA GLN A 38 -7.87 9.04 5.36
C GLN A 38 -7.29 9.96 4.29
N SER A 39 -6.14 9.62 3.73
CA SER A 39 -5.45 10.49 2.76
C SER A 39 -6.23 10.71 1.47
N HIS A 40 -7.26 9.88 1.20
CA HIS A 40 -8.15 10.09 0.06
C HIS A 40 -9.00 11.36 0.23
N HIS A 41 -9.10 11.91 1.44
CA HIS A 41 -9.77 13.18 1.72
C HIS A 41 -8.82 14.36 1.78
N ASP A 42 -7.51 14.13 1.78
CA ASP A 42 -6.52 15.19 1.93
C ASP A 42 -6.47 16.04 0.65
N PRO A 43 -6.75 17.36 0.73
CA PRO A 43 -6.64 18.23 -0.43
C PRO A 43 -5.24 18.28 -1.03
N ALA A 44 -4.21 17.97 -0.24
CA ALA A 44 -2.81 17.94 -0.68
C ALA A 44 -2.41 16.61 -1.31
N ASN A 45 -3.32 15.64 -1.42
CA ASN A 45 -3.02 14.35 -2.04
C ASN A 45 -2.58 14.58 -3.50
N PRO A 46 -1.33 14.23 -3.86
CA PRO A 46 -0.79 14.57 -5.17
C PRO A 46 -1.42 13.77 -6.31
N LEU A 47 -2.19 12.72 -6.01
CA LEU A 47 -2.88 11.92 -7.01
C LEU A 47 -4.24 12.49 -7.39
N ARG A 48 -4.69 13.55 -6.71
CA ARG A 48 -5.97 14.19 -7.01
C ARG A 48 -5.91 14.96 -8.32
N GLN A 49 -7.05 14.97 -9.00
CA GLN A 49 -7.30 15.87 -10.13
C GLN A 49 -8.44 16.80 -9.71
N GLY A 50 -8.08 18.00 -9.25
CA GLY A 50 -9.03 18.91 -8.64
C GLY A 50 -9.56 18.32 -7.33
N THR A 51 -10.88 18.14 -7.23
CA THR A 51 -11.52 17.52 -6.06
C THR A 51 -11.67 16.01 -6.20
N ARG A 52 -11.25 15.45 -7.35
CA ARG A 52 -11.51 14.06 -7.70
C ARG A 52 -10.27 13.19 -7.51
N LEU A 53 -10.42 12.06 -6.83
CA LEU A 53 -9.40 11.02 -6.71
C LEU A 53 -9.92 9.77 -7.40
N GLU A 54 -9.36 9.43 -8.56
CA GLU A 54 -9.79 8.29 -9.35
C GLU A 54 -9.58 6.97 -8.62
N ALA A 55 -10.49 6.01 -8.82
CA ALA A 55 -10.40 4.71 -8.16
C ALA A 55 -9.10 3.97 -8.51
N VAL A 56 -8.59 4.15 -9.73
CA VAL A 56 -7.35 3.51 -10.17
C VAL A 56 -6.16 3.89 -9.29
N THR A 57 -6.19 5.04 -8.63
CA THR A 57 -5.14 5.43 -7.69
C THR A 57 -5.05 4.50 -6.49
N GLY A 58 -6.09 3.69 -6.24
CA GLY A 58 -6.06 2.65 -5.21
C GLY A 58 -4.91 1.67 -5.41
N LEU A 59 -4.43 1.49 -6.63
CA LEU A 59 -3.26 0.65 -6.91
C LEU A 59 -2.02 1.18 -6.20
N GLU A 60 -1.87 2.49 -6.09
CA GLU A 60 -0.74 3.08 -5.35
C GLU A 60 -0.89 2.83 -3.84
N TYR A 61 -2.10 2.92 -3.31
CA TYR A 61 -2.35 2.58 -1.90
C TYR A 61 -1.97 1.12 -1.62
N ALA A 62 -2.41 0.22 -2.49
CA ALA A 62 -2.10 -1.21 -2.35
C ALA A 62 -0.59 -1.45 -2.47
N ALA A 63 0.05 -0.81 -3.44
CA ALA A 63 1.50 -0.95 -3.64
C ALA A 63 2.28 -0.52 -2.41
N GLN A 64 1.89 0.58 -1.78
CA GLN A 64 2.56 1.04 -0.55
C GLN A 64 2.38 0.04 0.59
N ALA A 65 1.17 -0.49 0.78
CA ALA A 65 0.92 -1.49 1.83
C ALA A 65 1.76 -2.76 1.61
N MET A 66 1.80 -3.26 0.39
CA MET A 66 2.58 -4.44 0.05
C MET A 66 4.09 -4.19 0.19
N GLY A 67 4.53 -3.00 -0.23
CA GLY A 67 5.93 -2.60 -0.08
C GLY A 67 6.38 -2.52 1.37
N VAL A 68 5.54 -1.96 2.23
CA VAL A 68 5.80 -1.92 3.68
C VAL A 68 5.91 -3.33 4.25
N HIS A 69 4.98 -4.23 3.89
CA HIS A 69 5.00 -5.61 4.36
C HIS A 69 6.29 -6.33 3.94
N ALA A 70 6.65 -6.23 2.67
CA ALA A 70 7.88 -6.84 2.18
C ALA A 70 9.10 -6.27 2.90
N GLY A 71 9.12 -4.96 3.16
CA GLY A 71 10.19 -4.31 3.91
C GLY A 71 10.28 -4.80 5.35
N LEU A 72 9.13 -4.94 6.02
CA LEU A 72 9.07 -5.46 7.39
C LEU A 72 9.60 -6.90 7.49
N LEU A 73 9.26 -7.73 6.51
CA LEU A 73 9.74 -9.12 6.46
C LEU A 73 11.25 -9.21 6.20
N ASN A 74 11.85 -8.16 5.67
CA ASN A 74 13.27 -8.10 5.33
C ASN A 74 14.04 -7.07 6.17
N ARG A 75 13.49 -6.70 7.34
CA ARG A 75 14.09 -5.65 8.18
C ARG A 75 15.46 -5.98 8.75
N ASP A 76 15.87 -7.27 8.70
CA ASP A 76 17.19 -7.70 9.13
C ASP A 76 18.27 -7.35 8.10
N ARG A 77 17.87 -6.93 6.91
CA ARG A 77 18.76 -6.47 5.85
C ARG A 77 18.98 -4.96 6.01
N PRO A 78 20.11 -4.43 5.53
CA PRO A 78 20.26 -2.97 5.45
C PRO A 78 19.10 -2.39 4.65
N THR A 79 18.43 -1.38 5.21
CA THR A 79 17.25 -0.77 4.58
C THR A 79 17.59 0.43 3.71
N GLU A 80 18.77 1.00 3.87
CA GLU A 80 19.16 2.15 3.07
C GLU A 80 19.22 1.77 1.59
N GLY A 81 18.47 2.47 0.77
CA GLY A 81 18.37 2.21 -0.65
C GLY A 81 17.50 1.01 -1.04
N LEU A 82 16.93 0.30 -0.07
CA LEU A 82 16.06 -0.84 -0.36
C LEU A 82 14.64 -0.34 -0.62
N ILE A 83 14.11 -0.63 -1.80
CA ILE A 83 12.75 -0.26 -2.17
C ILE A 83 11.98 -1.45 -2.70
N GLY A 84 10.65 -1.42 -2.49
CA GLY A 84 9.73 -2.34 -3.12
C GLY A 84 9.02 -1.66 -4.29
N TYR A 85 8.84 -2.38 -5.37
CA TYR A 85 8.11 -1.86 -6.52
C TYR A 85 7.21 -2.94 -7.12
N VAL A 86 6.14 -2.47 -7.77
CA VAL A 86 5.20 -3.37 -8.44
C VAL A 86 5.79 -3.80 -9.79
N GLY A 87 5.95 -5.10 -9.98
CA GLY A 87 6.44 -5.67 -11.24
C GLY A 87 5.33 -6.22 -12.13
N GLY A 88 4.13 -6.44 -11.60
CA GLY A 88 3.01 -6.92 -12.38
C GLY A 88 1.72 -6.89 -11.58
N LEU A 89 0.61 -6.75 -12.30
CA LEU A 89 -0.74 -6.72 -11.73
C LEU A 89 -1.60 -7.74 -12.47
N ARG A 90 -2.51 -8.41 -11.74
CA ARG A 90 -3.46 -9.37 -12.30
C ARG A 90 -4.81 -9.25 -11.60
N ASP A 91 -5.87 -9.53 -12.35
CA ASP A 91 -7.23 -9.67 -11.83
C ASP A 91 -7.70 -8.46 -11.04
N VAL A 92 -7.27 -7.27 -11.44
CA VAL A 92 -7.66 -6.03 -10.77
C VAL A 92 -9.12 -5.72 -11.11
N ALA A 93 -9.92 -5.55 -10.07
CA ALA A 93 -11.34 -5.21 -10.19
C ALA A 93 -11.66 -4.02 -9.29
N CYS A 94 -12.24 -2.98 -9.87
CA CYS A 94 -12.72 -1.80 -9.15
C CYS A 94 -14.24 -1.83 -9.09
N SER A 95 -14.79 -1.64 -7.90
CA SER A 95 -16.24 -1.58 -7.69
C SER A 95 -16.77 -0.15 -7.77
N VAL A 96 -15.91 0.84 -7.91
CA VAL A 96 -16.25 2.25 -7.85
C VAL A 96 -15.43 3.04 -8.87
N ASP A 97 -15.83 4.29 -9.14
CA ASP A 97 -15.13 5.16 -10.06
C ASP A 97 -14.15 6.10 -9.37
N ARG A 98 -14.40 6.44 -8.11
CA ARG A 98 -13.60 7.44 -7.38
C ARG A 98 -13.56 7.11 -5.90
N LEU A 99 -12.45 7.49 -5.25
CA LEU A 99 -12.20 7.24 -3.84
C LEU A 99 -12.62 8.40 -2.93
N ASP A 100 -12.60 9.62 -3.43
CA ASP A 100 -12.83 10.82 -2.62
C ASP A 100 -14.23 10.92 -2.05
N GLU A 101 -15.18 10.18 -2.59
CA GLU A 101 -16.57 10.18 -2.14
C GLU A 101 -16.83 9.28 -0.91
N TYR A 102 -15.87 8.42 -0.55
CA TYR A 102 -16.02 7.58 0.64
C TYR A 102 -15.78 8.40 1.90
N PRO A 103 -16.79 8.56 2.78
CA PRO A 103 -16.60 9.37 3.99
C PRO A 103 -15.74 8.71 5.04
N GLY A 104 -15.69 7.38 5.07
CA GLY A 104 -14.92 6.63 6.05
C GLY A 104 -13.49 6.40 5.62
N GLU A 105 -12.70 5.82 6.52
CA GLU A 105 -11.33 5.43 6.21
C GLU A 105 -11.29 4.37 5.12
N LEU A 106 -10.21 4.38 4.36
CA LEU A 106 -9.87 3.24 3.50
C LEU A 106 -9.10 2.22 4.32
N THR A 107 -9.47 0.95 4.18
CA THR A 107 -8.74 -0.18 4.73
C THR A 107 -8.06 -0.90 3.58
N ILE A 108 -6.77 -1.11 3.68
CA ILE A 108 -5.99 -1.82 2.68
C ILE A 108 -5.47 -3.11 3.33
N ASP A 109 -5.94 -4.26 2.82
CA ASP A 109 -5.50 -5.57 3.25
C ASP A 109 -4.65 -6.19 2.16
N ALA A 110 -3.54 -6.82 2.53
CA ALA A 110 -2.73 -7.58 1.60
C ALA A 110 -2.32 -8.90 2.23
N SER A 111 -2.36 -9.97 1.43
CA SER A 111 -1.97 -11.31 1.85
C SER A 111 -0.92 -11.85 0.91
N ARG A 112 0.20 -12.28 1.47
CA ARG A 112 1.27 -12.88 0.67
C ARG A 112 0.87 -14.27 0.24
N LEU A 113 0.82 -14.50 -1.06
CA LEU A 113 0.48 -15.79 -1.65
C LEU A 113 1.72 -16.64 -1.91
N PHE A 114 2.82 -15.97 -2.26
CA PHE A 114 4.04 -16.64 -2.67
C PHE A 114 5.25 -15.74 -2.42
N GLU A 115 6.37 -16.35 -2.07
CA GLU A 115 7.66 -15.68 -1.92
C GLU A 115 8.71 -16.45 -2.71
N GLY A 116 9.53 -15.71 -3.46
CA GLY A 116 10.64 -16.29 -4.20
C GLY A 116 11.84 -15.34 -4.18
N GLY A 117 12.72 -15.48 -3.18
CA GLY A 117 13.87 -14.59 -3.03
C GLY A 117 13.46 -13.16 -2.75
N ASP A 118 13.75 -12.24 -3.67
CA ASP A 118 13.39 -10.83 -3.54
C ASP A 118 12.06 -10.49 -4.24
N SER A 119 11.26 -11.50 -4.59
CA SER A 119 9.94 -11.29 -5.17
C SER A 119 8.85 -11.87 -4.27
N PHE A 120 7.71 -11.16 -4.23
CA PHE A 120 6.56 -11.53 -3.41
C PHE A 120 5.31 -11.38 -4.23
N MET A 121 4.43 -12.37 -4.20
CA MET A 121 3.12 -12.24 -4.83
C MET A 121 2.07 -12.04 -3.73
N TYR A 122 1.23 -11.04 -3.94
CA TYR A 122 0.18 -10.66 -3.00
C TYR A 122 -1.18 -10.66 -3.64
N HIS A 123 -2.19 -11.00 -2.84
CA HIS A 123 -3.57 -10.59 -3.08
C HIS A 123 -3.82 -9.35 -2.23
N PHE A 124 -4.46 -8.33 -2.80
CA PHE A 124 -4.82 -7.13 -2.05
C PHE A 124 -6.31 -6.83 -2.18
N ALA A 125 -6.84 -6.16 -1.17
CA ALA A 125 -8.21 -5.69 -1.15
C ALA A 125 -8.27 -4.33 -0.46
N ILE A 126 -8.97 -3.39 -1.08
CA ILE A 126 -9.26 -2.10 -0.48
C ILE A 126 -10.76 -2.05 -0.21
N SER A 127 -11.11 -1.61 0.99
CA SER A 127 -12.50 -1.46 1.41
C SER A 127 -12.67 -0.17 2.18
N SER A 128 -13.93 0.26 2.33
CA SER A 128 -14.31 1.38 3.18
C SER A 128 -15.57 1.00 3.91
N GLU A 129 -15.54 1.02 5.23
CA GLU A 129 -16.67 0.62 6.09
C GLU A 129 -17.26 -0.72 5.67
N GLY A 130 -16.40 -1.70 5.38
CA GLY A 130 -16.80 -3.04 4.97
C GLY A 130 -17.26 -3.17 3.52
N ARG A 131 -17.28 -2.09 2.75
CA ARG A 131 -17.68 -2.12 1.34
C ARG A 131 -16.48 -2.32 0.45
N PRO A 132 -16.50 -3.30 -0.46
CA PRO A 132 -15.39 -3.49 -1.40
C PRO A 132 -15.20 -2.27 -2.31
N VAL A 133 -13.96 -1.89 -2.51
CA VAL A 133 -13.56 -0.80 -3.40
C VAL A 133 -12.74 -1.36 -4.56
N MET A 134 -11.72 -2.16 -4.24
CA MET A 134 -10.82 -2.72 -5.25
C MET A 134 -10.23 -4.01 -4.72
N THR A 135 -10.02 -4.97 -5.63
CA THR A 135 -9.26 -6.19 -5.34
C THR A 135 -8.30 -6.46 -6.48
N GLY A 136 -7.28 -7.26 -6.22
CA GLY A 136 -6.35 -7.68 -7.26
C GLY A 136 -5.20 -8.49 -6.71
N ARG A 137 -4.29 -8.85 -7.62
CA ARG A 137 -3.03 -9.49 -7.29
C ARG A 137 -1.89 -8.67 -7.85
N ALA A 138 -0.77 -8.68 -7.13
CA ALA A 138 0.40 -7.94 -7.55
C ALA A 138 1.67 -8.71 -7.22
N SER A 139 2.68 -8.55 -8.07
CA SER A 139 4.03 -9.00 -7.78
C SER A 139 4.82 -7.80 -7.28
N ILE A 140 5.44 -7.95 -6.10
CA ILE A 140 6.30 -6.93 -5.51
C ILE A 140 7.73 -7.44 -5.55
N PHE A 141 8.65 -6.59 -5.99
CA PHE A 141 10.08 -6.88 -6.02
C PHE A 141 10.81 -5.93 -5.10
N LEU A 142 11.77 -6.46 -4.34
CA LEU A 142 12.68 -5.64 -3.56
C LEU A 142 13.97 -5.43 -4.35
N LYS A 143 14.45 -4.21 -4.35
CA LYS A 143 15.65 -3.83 -5.09
C LYS A 143 16.41 -2.76 -4.34
N TYR A 144 17.74 -2.84 -4.35
CA TYR A 144 18.59 -1.77 -3.88
C TYR A 144 18.82 -0.74 -4.99
N VAL A 145 18.55 0.51 -4.66
CA VAL A 145 18.79 1.62 -5.57
C VAL A 145 20.12 2.24 -5.18
N GLN A 146 21.04 2.34 -6.13
CA GLN A 146 22.32 2.99 -5.93
C GLN A 146 22.14 4.50 -6.04
N ALA A 147 22.74 5.20 -5.11
CA ALA A 147 22.74 6.66 -5.13
C ALA A 147 23.64 7.20 -6.25
#